data_e2e9235ff0ebe850f255416e0808f3cb
#
_entry.id   e2e9235ff0ebe850f255416e0808f3cb
#
_cell.length_a   1.000
_cell.length_b   1.000
_cell.length_c   1.000
_cell.angle_alpha   90.00
_cell.angle_beta   90.00
_cell.angle_gamma   90.00
#
_symmetry.space_group_name_H-M   'P 1'
#
loop_
_entity.id
_entity.type
_entity.pdbx_description
1 polymer ?
#
loop_
_entity_poly.entity_id
_entity_poly.type
_entity_poly.pdbx_seq_one_letter_code
_entity_poly.pdbx_strand_id
1 'polypeptide(L)'
;KADIIITTAQIPGRKAPILITKEMISAMRNGSVIVDLAAATGGNTACTVNNETVDVNGVQIIGNSNLAAMQASDASKMYGKNIFNFLKLIINAEGGLHLNFDDELVKGTCITHNKSITNERVAQLAG
;
A
#
# COMPACT_ATOMS: atom_id res chain seq x y z
N LYS A 1 21.16 -15.97 -2.55
CA LYS A 1 20.34 -16.36 -3.72
C LYS A 1 18.93 -16.61 -3.23
N ALA A 2 17.95 -15.91 -3.80
CA ALA A 2 16.54 -16.09 -3.51
C ALA A 2 15.85 -16.64 -4.77
N ASP A 3 14.98 -17.62 -4.60
CA ASP A 3 14.16 -18.17 -5.69
C ASP A 3 12.77 -17.53 -5.70
N ILE A 4 12.34 -16.95 -4.57
CA ILE A 4 11.10 -16.14 -4.45
C ILE A 4 11.44 -14.84 -3.76
N ILE A 5 10.97 -13.72 -4.33
CA ILE A 5 11.10 -12.38 -3.76
C ILE A 5 9.70 -11.76 -3.66
N ILE A 6 9.38 -11.16 -2.52
CA ILE A 6 8.15 -10.39 -2.33
C ILE A 6 8.55 -8.94 -2.03
N THR A 7 8.08 -8.00 -2.84
CA THR A 7 8.36 -6.58 -2.66
C THR A 7 7.12 -5.82 -2.20
N THR A 8 7.29 -4.91 -1.23
CA THR A 8 6.18 -4.23 -0.55
C THR A 8 6.43 -2.73 -0.32
N ALA A 9 7.51 -2.17 -0.88
CA ALA A 9 7.89 -0.80 -0.60
C ALA A 9 6.95 0.18 -1.31
N GLN A 10 6.14 0.88 -0.54
CA GLN A 10 5.23 1.91 -1.03
C GLN A 10 5.48 3.22 -0.29
N ILE A 11 5.43 4.33 -1.04
CA ILE A 11 5.46 5.69 -0.48
C ILE A 11 4.09 6.30 -0.73
N PRO A 12 3.32 6.63 0.32
CA PRO A 12 1.99 7.18 0.16
C PRO A 12 1.98 8.42 -0.75
N GLY A 13 1.13 8.42 -1.81
CA GLY A 13 0.98 9.52 -2.77
C GLY A 13 2.17 9.76 -3.70
N ARG A 14 3.11 8.81 -3.80
CA ARG A 14 4.25 8.87 -4.74
C ARG A 14 4.41 7.54 -5.45
N LYS A 15 5.14 7.56 -6.55
CA LYS A 15 5.53 6.34 -7.25
C LYS A 15 6.40 5.46 -6.34
N ALA A 16 6.19 4.14 -6.38
CA ALA A 16 7.01 3.17 -5.66
C ALA A 16 8.49 3.27 -6.10
N PRO A 17 9.43 3.12 -5.17
CA PRO A 17 10.85 3.11 -5.52
C PRO A 17 11.21 1.81 -6.25
N ILE A 18 12.10 1.90 -7.26
CA ILE A 18 12.67 0.72 -7.91
C ILE A 18 13.77 0.16 -6.99
N LEU A 19 13.56 -1.05 -6.49
CA LEU A 19 14.48 -1.77 -5.62
C LEU A 19 15.24 -2.86 -6.37
N ILE A 20 14.64 -3.42 -7.42
CA ILE A 20 15.20 -4.52 -8.21
C ILE A 20 15.36 -4.05 -9.66
N THR A 21 16.61 -3.96 -10.11
CA THR A 21 16.95 -3.52 -11.46
C THR A 21 16.81 -4.69 -12.47
N LYS A 22 16.87 -4.38 -13.75
CA LYS A 22 16.86 -5.39 -14.83
C LYS A 22 18.06 -6.36 -14.72
N GLU A 23 19.22 -5.84 -14.35
CA GLU A 23 20.45 -6.62 -14.17
C GLU A 23 20.30 -7.60 -13.02
N MET A 24 19.67 -7.18 -11.90
CA MET A 24 19.38 -8.07 -10.77
C MET A 24 18.43 -9.20 -11.16
N ILE A 25 17.38 -8.88 -11.93
CA ILE A 25 16.42 -9.87 -12.45
C ILE A 25 17.15 -10.87 -13.36
N SER A 26 17.97 -10.38 -14.28
CA SER A 26 18.72 -11.23 -15.21
C SER A 26 19.74 -12.14 -14.51
N ALA A 27 20.18 -11.80 -13.29
CA ALA A 27 21.07 -12.62 -12.47
C ALA A 27 20.34 -13.69 -11.65
N MET A 28 19.00 -13.68 -11.63
CA MET A 28 18.18 -14.69 -10.95
C MET A 28 18.17 -15.99 -11.75
N ARG A 29 17.82 -17.07 -11.07
CA ARG A 29 17.67 -18.38 -11.73
C ARG A 29 16.39 -18.40 -12.56
N ASN A 30 16.44 -19.08 -13.69
CA ASN A 30 15.25 -19.44 -14.44
C ASN A 30 14.28 -20.24 -13.53
N GLY A 31 12.98 -19.89 -13.58
CA GLY A 31 11.94 -20.41 -12.69
C GLY A 31 11.79 -19.64 -11.37
N SER A 32 12.60 -18.60 -11.12
CA SER A 32 12.38 -17.70 -9.96
C SER A 32 11.14 -16.84 -10.14
N VAL A 33 10.56 -16.40 -9.01
CA VAL A 33 9.33 -15.61 -8.98
C VAL A 33 9.53 -14.34 -8.16
N ILE A 34 9.04 -13.22 -8.66
CA ILE A 34 8.94 -11.96 -7.93
C ILE A 34 7.45 -11.61 -7.81
N VAL A 35 6.96 -11.40 -6.58
CA VAL A 35 5.61 -10.88 -6.33
C VAL A 35 5.74 -9.43 -5.89
N ASP A 36 5.28 -8.51 -6.72
CA ASP A 36 5.39 -7.07 -6.46
C ASP A 36 4.05 -6.49 -5.99
N LEU A 37 3.92 -6.28 -4.68
CA LEU A 37 2.71 -5.72 -4.07
C LEU A 37 2.60 -4.20 -4.27
N ALA A 38 3.65 -3.55 -4.77
CA ALA A 38 3.65 -2.13 -5.10
C ALA A 38 3.27 -1.82 -6.56
N ALA A 39 2.85 -2.82 -7.33
CA ALA A 39 2.59 -2.70 -8.76
C ALA A 39 1.62 -1.58 -9.13
N ALA A 40 0.55 -1.35 -8.33
CA ALA A 40 -0.41 -0.27 -8.54
C ALA A 40 0.20 1.14 -8.53
N THR A 41 1.32 1.32 -7.84
CA THR A 41 2.04 2.60 -7.73
C THR A 41 3.33 2.63 -8.55
N GLY A 42 3.46 1.75 -9.52
CA GLY A 42 4.58 1.68 -10.47
C GLY A 42 5.56 0.54 -10.24
N GLY A 43 5.40 -0.21 -9.13
CA GLY A 43 6.20 -1.40 -8.82
C GLY A 43 7.58 -1.12 -8.24
N ASN A 44 8.11 -2.14 -7.56
CA ASN A 44 9.46 -2.12 -6.99
C ASN A 44 10.50 -2.76 -7.91
N THR A 45 10.10 -3.30 -9.04
CA THR A 45 11.04 -3.79 -10.05
C THR A 45 10.99 -2.96 -11.32
N ALA A 46 12.11 -2.92 -12.04
CA ALA A 46 12.20 -2.22 -13.32
C ALA A 46 11.32 -2.85 -14.44
N CYS A 47 10.80 -4.05 -14.20
CA CYS A 47 10.01 -4.82 -15.17
C CYS A 47 8.57 -5.09 -14.71
N THR A 48 8.15 -4.61 -13.55
CA THR A 48 6.77 -4.77 -13.06
C THR A 48 5.79 -4.05 -13.98
N VAL A 49 4.74 -4.76 -14.38
CA VAL A 49 3.57 -4.20 -15.08
C VAL A 49 2.35 -4.43 -14.21
N ASN A 50 1.58 -3.36 -13.96
CA ASN A 50 0.41 -3.42 -13.09
C ASN A 50 -0.67 -4.35 -13.67
N ASN A 51 -1.19 -5.25 -12.82
CA ASN A 51 -2.19 -6.28 -13.14
C ASN A 51 -1.74 -7.33 -14.18
N GLU A 52 -0.44 -7.45 -14.42
CA GLU A 52 0.11 -8.46 -15.34
C GLU A 52 1.12 -9.37 -14.64
N THR A 53 1.33 -10.54 -15.25
CA THR A 53 2.48 -11.41 -14.97
C THR A 53 3.41 -11.34 -16.17
N VAL A 54 4.63 -10.87 -15.96
CA VAL A 54 5.64 -10.69 -17.00
C VAL A 54 6.73 -11.74 -16.81
N ASP A 55 7.16 -12.38 -17.89
CA ASP A 55 8.35 -13.25 -17.90
C ASP A 55 9.55 -12.45 -18.42
N VAL A 56 10.62 -12.45 -17.65
CA VAL A 56 11.89 -11.84 -18.02
C VAL A 56 12.99 -12.89 -17.88
N ASN A 57 13.41 -13.49 -19.00
CA ASN A 57 14.44 -14.53 -19.04
C ASN A 57 14.13 -15.72 -18.11
N GLY A 58 12.87 -16.16 -18.06
CA GLY A 58 12.41 -17.25 -17.20
C GLY A 58 12.21 -16.88 -15.73
N VAL A 59 12.28 -15.59 -15.37
CA VAL A 59 11.87 -15.04 -14.07
C VAL A 59 10.46 -14.48 -14.20
N GLN A 60 9.52 -15.01 -13.44
CA GLN A 60 8.13 -14.51 -13.45
C GLN A 60 7.98 -13.34 -12.47
N ILE A 61 7.46 -12.21 -12.96
CA ILE A 61 7.17 -11.02 -12.15
C ILE A 61 5.67 -10.83 -12.11
N ILE A 62 5.07 -11.02 -10.93
CA ILE A 62 3.64 -10.96 -10.69
C ILE A 62 3.31 -9.57 -10.13
N GLY A 63 2.67 -8.72 -10.96
CA GLY A 63 2.24 -7.36 -10.62
C GLY A 63 0.76 -7.23 -10.30
N ASN A 64 0.11 -8.26 -9.75
CA ASN A 64 -1.32 -8.25 -9.46
C ASN A 64 -1.67 -7.32 -8.29
N SER A 65 -2.36 -6.22 -8.58
CA SER A 65 -2.82 -5.25 -7.56
C SER A 65 -4.11 -5.67 -6.85
N ASN A 66 -4.78 -6.74 -7.30
CA ASN A 66 -6.05 -7.21 -6.77
C ASN A 66 -5.93 -8.45 -5.87
N LEU A 67 -4.75 -8.72 -5.30
CA LEU A 67 -4.52 -9.90 -4.44
C LEU A 67 -5.47 -9.93 -3.23
N ALA A 68 -5.77 -8.79 -2.63
CA ALA A 68 -6.73 -8.70 -1.53
C ALA A 68 -8.15 -9.15 -1.95
N ALA A 69 -8.57 -8.86 -3.19
CA ALA A 69 -9.85 -9.30 -3.72
C ALA A 69 -9.91 -10.80 -3.97
N MET A 70 -8.78 -11.45 -4.23
CA MET A 70 -8.69 -12.91 -4.36
C MET A 70 -8.87 -13.65 -3.02
N GLN A 71 -8.67 -12.96 -1.90
CA GLN A 71 -8.88 -13.43 -0.53
C GLN A 71 -9.89 -12.53 0.21
N ALA A 72 -11.00 -12.20 -0.47
CA ALA A 72 -11.95 -11.17 -0.06
C ALA A 72 -12.48 -11.36 1.37
N SER A 73 -12.77 -12.59 1.80
CA SER A 73 -13.26 -12.88 3.16
C SER A 73 -12.26 -12.46 4.23
N ASP A 74 -11.00 -12.83 4.09
CA ASP A 74 -9.98 -12.54 5.11
C ASP A 74 -9.52 -11.09 5.03
N ALA A 75 -9.36 -10.56 3.83
CA ALA A 75 -9.06 -9.14 3.62
C ALA A 75 -10.14 -8.23 4.24
N SER A 76 -11.43 -8.56 4.05
CA SER A 76 -12.54 -7.81 4.62
C SER A 76 -12.58 -7.87 6.15
N LYS A 77 -12.31 -9.04 6.74
CA LYS A 77 -12.22 -9.17 8.21
C LYS A 77 -11.09 -8.32 8.79
N MET A 78 -9.91 -8.37 8.17
CA MET A 78 -8.75 -7.58 8.60
C MET A 78 -9.01 -6.08 8.47
N TYR A 79 -9.55 -5.65 7.34
CA TYR A 79 -9.92 -4.26 7.09
C TYR A 79 -11.00 -3.78 8.08
N GLY A 80 -12.06 -4.57 8.27
CA GLY A 80 -13.14 -4.25 9.21
C GLY A 80 -12.63 -4.12 10.65
N LYS A 81 -11.67 -4.96 11.06
CA LYS A 81 -11.04 -4.83 12.38
C LYS A 81 -10.26 -3.51 12.52
N ASN A 82 -9.54 -3.10 11.48
CA ASN A 82 -8.82 -1.82 11.47
C ASN A 82 -9.78 -0.63 11.58
N ILE A 83 -10.86 -0.63 10.79
CA ILE A 83 -11.91 0.40 10.87
C ILE A 83 -12.54 0.42 12.26
N PHE A 84 -12.88 -0.72 12.83
CA PHE A 84 -13.45 -0.80 14.17
C PHE A 84 -12.51 -0.26 15.25
N ASN A 85 -11.21 -0.57 15.16
CA ASN A 85 -10.23 -0.03 16.09
C ASN A 85 -10.11 1.50 15.94
N PHE A 86 -10.13 2.03 14.71
CA PHE A 86 -10.12 3.46 14.47
C PHE A 86 -11.38 4.15 15.04
N LEU A 87 -12.57 3.55 14.84
CA LEU A 87 -13.81 4.10 15.41
C LEU A 87 -13.74 4.24 16.94
N LYS A 88 -13.07 3.33 17.63
CA LYS A 88 -12.88 3.42 19.09
C LYS A 88 -12.02 4.62 19.52
N LEU A 89 -11.20 5.17 18.64
CA LEU A 89 -10.39 6.37 18.94
C LEU A 89 -11.22 7.64 18.82
N ILE A 90 -12.26 7.63 18.00
CA ILE A 90 -13.04 8.84 17.66
C ILE A 90 -14.47 8.83 18.22
N ILE A 91 -14.88 7.75 18.89
CA ILE A 91 -16.20 7.64 19.54
C ILE A 91 -15.98 7.49 21.06
N ASN A 92 -16.59 8.37 21.85
CA ASN A 92 -16.55 8.31 23.31
C ASN A 92 -17.52 7.25 23.88
N ALA A 93 -17.51 7.06 25.20
CA ALA A 93 -18.37 6.08 25.89
C ALA A 93 -19.86 6.36 25.74
N GLU A 94 -20.24 7.61 25.55
CA GLU A 94 -21.62 8.06 25.34
C GLU A 94 -22.08 7.95 23.88
N GLY A 95 -21.23 7.45 22.99
CA GLY A 95 -21.51 7.30 21.56
C GLY A 95 -21.36 8.59 20.74
N GLY A 96 -20.81 9.65 21.36
CA GLY A 96 -20.56 10.92 20.69
C GLY A 96 -19.21 10.93 19.96
N LEU A 97 -19.11 11.76 18.90
CA LEU A 97 -17.85 11.99 18.20
C LEU A 97 -16.88 12.78 19.08
N HIS A 98 -15.69 12.22 19.29
CA HIS A 98 -14.59 12.83 20.02
C HIS A 98 -13.30 12.75 19.19
N LEU A 99 -12.85 13.88 18.65
CA LEU A 99 -11.63 13.95 17.85
C LEU A 99 -10.47 14.46 18.70
N ASN A 100 -9.61 13.55 19.14
CA ASN A 100 -8.35 13.91 19.80
C ASN A 100 -7.25 14.12 18.76
N PHE A 101 -6.91 15.37 18.44
CA PHE A 101 -5.88 15.71 17.46
C PHE A 101 -4.43 15.53 17.98
N ASP A 102 -4.24 15.17 19.25
CA ASP A 102 -2.94 14.75 19.78
C ASP A 102 -2.62 13.29 19.37
N ASP A 103 -3.65 12.52 18.98
CA ASP A 103 -3.48 11.19 18.42
C ASP A 103 -3.07 11.29 16.94
N GLU A 104 -1.94 10.67 16.58
CA GLU A 104 -1.38 10.72 15.23
C GLU A 104 -2.30 10.12 14.17
N LEU A 105 -3.09 9.08 14.51
CA LEU A 105 -4.01 8.45 13.58
C LEU A 105 -5.20 9.36 13.30
N VAL A 106 -5.73 10.02 14.33
CA VAL A 106 -6.83 11.00 14.18
C VAL A 106 -6.33 12.20 13.38
N LYS A 107 -5.19 12.79 13.76
CA LYS A 107 -4.57 13.91 13.04
C LYS A 107 -4.25 13.55 11.57
N GLY A 108 -3.69 12.39 11.33
CA GLY A 108 -3.27 11.95 9.98
C GLY A 108 -4.42 11.61 9.04
N THR A 109 -5.58 11.18 9.57
CA THR A 109 -6.76 10.81 8.78
C THR A 109 -7.76 11.94 8.60
N CYS A 110 -7.79 12.92 9.51
CA CYS A 110 -8.68 14.07 9.41
C CYS A 110 -8.17 15.03 8.33
N ILE A 111 -8.85 15.09 7.21
CA ILE A 111 -8.48 15.96 6.08
C ILE A 111 -8.98 17.39 6.30
N THR A 112 -10.24 17.51 6.70
CA THR A 112 -10.87 18.81 6.93
C THR A 112 -11.61 18.82 8.26
N HIS A 113 -11.50 19.93 9.01
CA HIS A 113 -12.25 20.18 10.24
C HIS A 113 -12.55 21.67 10.38
N ASN A 114 -13.73 22.00 10.86
CA ASN A 114 -14.17 23.40 11.07
C ASN A 114 -13.94 24.30 9.84
N LYS A 115 -14.29 23.81 8.64
CA LYS A 115 -14.15 24.50 7.34
C LYS A 115 -12.71 24.81 6.92
N SER A 116 -11.72 24.14 7.50
CA SER A 116 -10.31 24.30 7.19
C SER A 116 -9.68 22.96 6.85
N ILE A 117 -8.66 22.94 6.01
CA ILE A 117 -7.84 21.76 5.76
C ILE A 117 -6.89 21.61 6.95
N THR A 118 -7.01 20.49 7.69
CA THR A 118 -6.20 20.19 8.88
C THR A 118 -5.02 19.29 8.58
N ASN A 119 -5.09 18.53 7.48
CA ASN A 119 -4.00 17.65 7.06
C ASN A 119 -2.95 18.44 6.30
N GLU A 120 -1.75 18.57 6.87
CA GLU A 120 -0.63 19.35 6.30
C GLU A 120 -0.27 18.92 4.87
N ARG A 121 -0.30 17.61 4.60
CA ARG A 121 0.02 17.06 3.28
C ARG A 121 -1.01 17.43 2.23
N VAL A 122 -2.30 17.40 2.60
CA VAL A 122 -3.37 17.81 1.69
C VAL A 122 -3.33 19.32 1.49
N ALA A 123 -3.04 20.11 2.52
CA ALA A 123 -2.87 21.55 2.41
C ALA A 123 -1.76 21.94 1.42
N GLN A 124 -0.62 21.22 1.44
CA GLN A 124 0.48 21.43 0.47
C GLN A 124 0.11 21.09 -0.97
N LEU A 125 -0.86 20.20 -1.20
CA LEU A 125 -1.32 19.81 -2.54
C LEU A 125 -2.48 20.68 -3.06
N ALA A 126 -3.20 21.35 -2.15
CA ALA A 126 -4.37 22.15 -2.46
C ALA A 126 -4.04 23.65 -2.69
N GLY A 127 -2.85 24.11 -2.30
CA GLY A 127 -2.32 25.46 -2.54
C GLY A 127 -1.40 25.49 -3.73
#